data_38008f48fb7ea75de02d10d3d68d9146
#
_entry.id   38008f48fb7ea75de02d10d3d68d9146
#
_cell.length_a   1.000
_cell.length_b   1.000
_cell.length_c   1.000
_cell.angle_alpha   90.00
_cell.angle_beta   90.00
_cell.angle_gamma   90.00
#
_symmetry.space_group_name_H-M   'P 1'
#
loop_
_entity.id
_entity.type
_entity.pdbx_description
1 polymer ?
#
loop_
_entity_poly.entity_id
_entity_poly.type
_entity_poly.pdbx_seq_one_letter_code
_entity_poly.pdbx_strand_id
1 'polypeptide(L)'
;MNGMNIRRLVLDVDKAVAKPTVTELAEAICGVTGVEAVNITVTEIDIETVGFNVTIEGEHISYTDLVQAIEHTGAAVHSIDQLVAGNRIVEEIKRGRT
;
A
#
# COMPACT_ATOMS: atom_id res chain seq x y z
N MET A 1 23.08 4.00 3.82
CA MET A 1 22.65 3.30 4.68
C MET A 1 21.54 2.50 4.41
N ASN A 2 21.50 1.50 4.84
CA ASN A 2 20.49 0.72 4.58
C ASN A 2 19.44 0.91 5.44
N GLY A 3 18.37 1.12 5.08
CA GLY A 3 17.26 1.18 5.87
C GLY A 3 16.80 -0.17 6.30
N MET A 4 15.68 -0.19 6.96
CA MET A 4 15.08 -1.44 7.35
C MET A 4 14.52 -2.15 6.13
N ASN A 5 14.40 -3.45 6.26
CA ASN A 5 13.82 -4.27 5.20
C ASN A 5 12.30 -4.28 5.37
N ILE A 6 11.62 -3.44 4.62
CA ILE A 6 10.15 -3.39 4.68
C ILE A 6 9.61 -4.54 3.86
N ARG A 7 8.80 -5.37 4.49
CA ARG A 7 8.27 -6.60 3.89
C ARG A 7 6.78 -6.53 3.61
N ARG A 8 6.04 -5.74 4.35
CA ARG A 8 4.61 -5.54 4.11
C ARG A 8 4.19 -4.14 4.50
N LEU A 9 3.34 -3.56 3.70
CA LEU A 9 2.68 -2.30 4.03
C LEU A 9 1.20 -2.47 3.77
N VAL A 10 0.38 -1.96 4.67
CA VAL A 10 -1.05 -1.84 4.46
C VAL A 10 -1.36 -0.36 4.51
N LEU A 11 -1.86 0.16 3.40
CA LEU A 11 -2.08 1.59 3.23
C LEU A 11 -3.55 1.87 2.98
N ASP A 12 -3.99 3.01 3.48
CA ASP A 12 -5.28 3.57 3.11
C ASP A 12 -5.02 4.56 1.97
N VAL A 13 -5.59 4.28 0.80
CA VAL A 13 -5.34 5.07 -0.40
C VAL A 13 -6.68 5.48 -0.98
N ASP A 14 -6.78 6.71 -1.49
CA ASP A 14 -7.98 7.07 -2.19
C ASP A 14 -7.66 7.76 -3.53
N LYS A 15 -8.65 7.83 -4.37
CA LYS A 15 -8.52 8.45 -5.68
C LYS A 15 -9.83 9.11 -6.06
N ALA A 16 -9.78 10.01 -7.03
CA ALA A 16 -10.99 10.51 -7.68
C ALA A 16 -11.63 9.39 -8.47
N VAL A 17 -12.92 9.49 -8.72
CA VAL A 17 -13.66 8.41 -9.38
C VAL A 17 -13.04 8.07 -10.75
N ALA A 18 -12.66 9.10 -11.50
CA ALA A 18 -12.23 8.87 -12.88
C ALA A 18 -10.85 8.23 -13.00
N LYS A 19 -9.89 8.66 -12.20
CA LYS A 19 -8.51 8.22 -12.38
C LYS A 19 -7.74 8.21 -11.08
N PRO A 20 -6.76 7.33 -10.99
CA PRO A 20 -6.40 6.27 -11.93
C PRO A 20 -7.41 5.14 -11.90
N THR A 21 -7.35 4.24 -12.88
CA THR A 21 -8.09 2.99 -12.77
C THR A 21 -7.39 2.10 -11.76
N VAL A 22 -8.10 1.11 -11.23
CA VAL A 22 -7.51 0.19 -10.25
C VAL A 22 -6.32 -0.55 -10.88
N THR A 23 -6.43 -0.93 -12.14
CA THR A 23 -5.34 -1.64 -12.81
C THR A 23 -4.14 -0.73 -13.03
N GLU A 24 -4.34 0.54 -13.33
CA GLU A 24 -3.24 1.49 -13.45
C GLU A 24 -2.52 1.66 -12.11
N LEU A 25 -3.28 1.72 -11.02
CA LEU A 25 -2.70 1.84 -9.70
C LEU A 25 -1.88 0.59 -9.36
N ALA A 26 -2.44 -0.59 -9.64
CA ALA A 26 -1.74 -1.84 -9.38
C ALA A 26 -0.44 -1.92 -10.19
N GLU A 27 -0.50 -1.51 -11.45
CA GLU A 27 0.66 -1.55 -12.31
C GLU A 27 1.77 -0.63 -11.79
N ALA A 28 1.40 0.56 -11.35
CA ALA A 28 2.37 1.51 -10.82
C ALA A 28 3.03 0.96 -9.55
N ILE A 29 2.25 0.34 -8.68
CA ILE A 29 2.77 -0.22 -7.44
C ILE A 29 3.70 -1.40 -7.73
N CYS A 30 3.31 -2.27 -8.64
CA CYS A 30 4.12 -3.44 -8.97
C CYS A 30 5.45 -3.06 -9.62
N GLY A 31 5.56 -1.86 -10.17
CA GLY A 31 6.80 -1.39 -10.76
C GLY A 31 7.82 -0.86 -9.75
N VAL A 32 7.44 -0.76 -8.47
CA VAL A 32 8.34 -0.21 -7.46
C VAL A 32 9.33 -1.29 -7.02
N THR A 33 10.59 -0.90 -6.88
CA THR A 33 11.65 -1.82 -6.47
C THR A 33 11.31 -2.44 -5.12
N GLY A 34 11.42 -3.74 -5.04
CA GLY A 34 11.16 -4.49 -3.81
C GLY A 34 9.75 -5.03 -3.70
N VAL A 35 8.82 -4.53 -4.49
CA VAL A 35 7.43 -5.01 -4.43
C VAL A 35 7.31 -6.32 -5.19
N GLU A 36 6.75 -7.33 -4.52
CA GLU A 36 6.52 -8.64 -5.13
C GLU A 36 5.05 -8.89 -5.41
N ALA A 37 4.16 -8.28 -4.64
CA ALA A 37 2.73 -8.52 -4.79
C ALA A 37 1.93 -7.36 -4.21
N VAL A 38 0.73 -7.15 -4.74
CA VAL A 38 -0.16 -6.11 -4.22
C VAL A 38 -1.59 -6.63 -4.23
N ASN A 39 -2.34 -6.26 -3.21
CA ASN A 39 -3.79 -6.48 -3.14
C ASN A 39 -4.43 -5.12 -2.97
N ILE A 40 -5.34 -4.78 -3.88
CA ILE A 40 -6.09 -3.53 -3.80
C ILE A 40 -7.54 -3.89 -3.62
N THR A 41 -8.11 -3.56 -2.47
CA THR A 41 -9.50 -3.88 -2.16
C THR A 41 -10.27 -2.58 -1.95
N VAL A 42 -11.39 -2.44 -2.64
CA VAL A 42 -12.22 -1.25 -2.50
C VAL A 42 -12.90 -1.29 -1.15
N THR A 43 -12.76 -0.22 -0.37
CA THR A 43 -13.39 -0.15 0.94
C THR A 43 -14.53 0.86 0.97
N GLU A 44 -14.51 1.85 0.07
CA GLU A 44 -15.52 2.89 0.12
C GLU A 44 -15.69 3.49 -1.25
N ILE A 45 -16.93 3.72 -1.66
CA ILE A 45 -17.22 4.43 -2.90
C ILE A 45 -18.13 5.57 -2.56
N ASP A 46 -17.72 6.77 -2.95
CA ASP A 46 -18.49 7.97 -2.73
C ASP A 46 -18.72 8.64 -4.08
N ILE A 47 -19.40 9.74 -4.10
CA ILE A 47 -19.73 10.42 -5.36
C ILE A 47 -18.46 10.86 -6.07
N GLU A 48 -17.49 11.34 -5.32
CA GLU A 48 -16.29 11.93 -5.90
C GLU A 48 -15.02 11.12 -5.67
N THR A 49 -15.04 10.16 -4.76
CA THR A 49 -13.82 9.46 -4.39
C THR A 49 -14.07 7.96 -4.21
N VAL A 50 -13.00 7.20 -4.36
CA VAL A 50 -13.01 5.77 -4.09
C VAL A 50 -11.85 5.49 -3.14
N GLY A 51 -12.13 4.79 -2.06
CA GLY A 51 -11.11 4.42 -1.08
C GLY A 51 -10.71 2.96 -1.21
N PHE A 52 -9.45 2.69 -0.93
CA PHE A 52 -8.89 1.35 -1.05
C PHE A 52 -8.08 0.99 0.17
N ASN A 53 -8.12 -0.29 0.51
CA ASN A 53 -7.16 -0.88 1.41
C ASN A 53 -6.12 -1.57 0.51
N VAL A 54 -4.88 -1.14 0.59
CA VAL A 54 -3.82 -1.62 -0.30
C VAL A 54 -2.78 -2.36 0.53
N THR A 55 -2.64 -3.66 0.27
CA THR A 55 -1.66 -4.49 0.96
C THR A 55 -0.53 -4.81 -0.02
N ILE A 56 0.69 -4.50 0.35
CA ILE A 56 1.85 -4.66 -0.51
C ILE A 56 2.86 -5.53 0.22
N GLU A 57 3.40 -6.53 -0.46
CA GLU A 57 4.43 -7.40 0.12
C GLU A 57 5.63 -7.48 -0.79
N GLY A 58 6.77 -7.70 -0.19
CA GLY A 58 8.01 -7.84 -0.92
C GLY A 58 9.20 -7.85 0.01
N GLU A 59 10.34 -7.36 -0.47
CA GLU A 59 11.55 -7.25 0.31
C GLU A 59 12.22 -5.93 -0.01
N HIS A 60 12.72 -5.30 1.02
CA HIS A 60 13.41 -4.00 0.86
C HIS A 60 12.56 -3.01 0.09
N ILE A 61 11.26 -2.97 0.38
CA ILE A 61 10.35 -2.06 -0.30
C ILE A 61 10.76 -0.62 0.03
N SER A 62 10.92 0.19 -1.00
CA SER A 62 11.20 1.62 -0.82
C SER A 62 9.89 2.36 -0.62
N TYR A 63 9.61 2.78 0.61
CA TYR A 63 8.37 3.49 0.90
C TYR A 63 8.29 4.81 0.14
N THR A 64 9.42 5.52 0.05
CA THR A 64 9.45 6.79 -0.68
C THR A 64 9.10 6.59 -2.15
N ASP A 65 9.69 5.59 -2.79
CA ASP A 65 9.40 5.30 -4.20
C ASP A 65 7.96 4.85 -4.37
N LEU A 66 7.45 4.09 -3.40
CA LEU A 66 6.08 3.60 -3.44
C LEU A 66 5.08 4.76 -3.39
N VAL A 67 5.28 5.70 -2.46
CA VAL A 67 4.39 6.86 -2.35
C VAL A 67 4.46 7.69 -3.62
N GLN A 68 5.65 7.89 -4.17
CA GLN A 68 5.78 8.65 -5.41
C GLN A 68 5.07 7.97 -6.56
N ALA A 69 5.18 6.65 -6.67
CA ALA A 69 4.51 5.91 -7.73
C ALA A 69 2.99 6.02 -7.62
N ILE A 70 2.47 5.91 -6.40
CA ILE A 70 1.04 6.03 -6.16
C ILE A 70 0.57 7.45 -6.50
N GLU A 71 1.26 8.45 -6.00
CA GLU A 71 0.85 9.84 -6.21
C GLU A 71 0.99 10.26 -7.66
N HIS A 72 1.94 9.69 -8.37
CA HIS A 72 2.12 10.00 -9.77
C HIS A 72 0.92 9.53 -10.61
N THR A 73 0.19 8.52 -10.15
CA THR A 73 -1.03 8.09 -10.85
C THR A 73 -2.21 9.04 -10.61
N GLY A 74 -2.10 9.89 -9.60
CA GLY A 74 -3.21 10.76 -9.18
C GLY A 74 -3.90 10.30 -7.91
N ALA A 75 -3.54 9.13 -7.38
CA ALA A 75 -4.09 8.67 -6.11
C ALA A 75 -3.30 9.28 -4.95
N ALA A 76 -3.83 9.18 -3.75
CA ALA A 76 -3.18 9.73 -2.56
C ALA A 76 -3.15 8.70 -1.45
N VAL A 77 -2.02 8.65 -0.74
CA VAL A 77 -1.87 7.79 0.44
C VAL A 77 -2.35 8.58 1.64
N HIS A 78 -3.37 8.06 2.33
CA HIS A 78 -3.91 8.69 3.52
C HIS A 78 -3.15 8.31 4.77
N SER A 79 -2.86 7.03 4.92
CA SER A 79 -2.23 6.55 6.15
C SER A 79 -1.55 5.21 5.92
N ILE A 80 -0.60 4.91 6.79
CA ILE A 80 -0.01 3.58 6.88
C ILE A 80 -0.74 2.89 8.03
N ASP A 81 -1.47 1.84 7.71
CA ASP A 81 -2.24 1.12 8.71
C ASP A 81 -1.49 -0.06 9.30
N GLN A 82 -0.52 -0.60 8.56
CA GLN A 82 0.35 -1.64 9.08
C GLN A 82 1.69 -1.58 8.36
N LEU A 83 2.76 -1.76 9.10
CA LEU A 83 4.09 -1.86 8.53
C LEU A 83 4.77 -3.08 9.17
N VAL A 84 5.29 -3.97 8.31
CA VAL A 84 6.05 -5.12 8.78
C VAL A 84 7.45 -5.02 8.18
N ALA A 85 8.45 -5.05 9.03
CA ALA A 85 9.84 -4.88 8.58
C ALA A 85 10.76 -5.80 9.36
N GLY A 86 11.89 -6.12 8.75
CA GLY A 86 12.92 -6.96 9.38
C GLY A 86 13.23 -8.18 8.55
N ASN A 87 13.87 -9.15 9.18
CA ASN A 87 14.31 -10.35 8.47
C ASN A 87 13.18 -11.34 8.22
N ARG A 88 12.05 -11.16 8.85
CA ARG A 88 10.91 -12.04 8.65
C ARG A 88 9.64 -11.26 8.99
N ILE A 89 8.51 -11.82 8.61
CA ILE A 89 7.22 -11.19 8.89
C ILE A 89 6.79 -11.60 10.29
N VAL A 90 6.36 -10.61 11.06
CA VAL A 90 5.78 -10.82 12.38
C VAL A 90 4.36 -10.29 12.32
N GLU A 91 3.40 -11.16 12.58
CA GLU A 91 2.01 -10.73 12.57
C GLU A 91 1.65 -10.11 13.91
N GLU A 92 0.66 -9.25 13.86
CA GLU A 92 0.18 -8.64 15.08
C GLU A 92 -0.46 -9.70 15.97
N ILE A 93 -0.15 -9.68 17.25
CA ILE A 93 -0.80 -10.59 18.20
C ILE A 93 -2.01 -9.86 18.74
N LYS A 94 -3.21 -10.36 18.43
CA LYS A 94 -4.41 -9.74 18.94
C LYS A 94 -4.64 -10.22 20.35
N ARG A 95 -4.86 -9.26 21.24
CA ARG A 95 -5.14 -9.61 22.61
C ARG A 95 -6.57 -10.02 22.74
N GLY A 96 -6.78 -11.14 23.42
CA GLY A 96 -8.15 -11.57 23.67
C GLY A 96 -8.86 -10.63 24.61
N ARG A 97 -10.17 -10.59 24.50
CA ARG A 97 -10.98 -9.84 25.42
C ARG A 97 -11.69 -10.83 26.27
N THR A 98 -11.60 -10.69 27.51
CA THR A 98 -12.25 -11.64 28.40
C THR A 98 -13.29 -10.96 29.21
#